data_848057fd610f5d5e2d87c42359554e68
#
_entry.id   848057fd610f5d5e2d87c42359554e68
#
_cell.length_a   1.000
_cell.length_b   1.000
_cell.length_c   1.000
_cell.angle_alpha   90.00
_cell.angle_beta   90.00
_cell.angle_gamma   90.00
#
_symmetry.space_group_name_H-M   'P 1'
#
loop_
_entity.id
_entity.type
_entity.pdbx_description
1 polymer ?
#
loop_
_entity_poly.entity_id
_entity_poly.type
_entity_poly.pdbx_seq_one_letter_code
_entity_poly.pdbx_strand_id
1 'polypeptide(L)'
;MNTERSQLYYTCVFLHVSFQAIQNSVATSPQRDDTPCWLDAHMLRMLLSELQRCRQEAAPFKGVIQALDSAIYHCGLLMAQCPAALNRQLCQHHLEAIISPLKEATAELSGPSNRPSDAYSLSAGQRLRSWLKR
;
A
#
# COMPACT_ATOMS: atom_id res chain seq x y z
N MET A 1 4.95 -9.27 21.15
CA MET A 1 5.27 -8.51 19.95
C MET A 1 6.04 -7.28 20.33
N ASN A 2 7.09 -6.97 19.65
CA ASN A 2 7.83 -5.81 20.06
C ASN A 2 7.17 -4.53 19.55
N THR A 3 7.50 -3.44 20.19
CA THR A 3 6.86 -2.16 19.91
C THR A 3 7.14 -1.67 18.51
N GLU A 4 8.36 -1.89 18.03
CA GLU A 4 8.74 -1.46 16.70
C GLU A 4 7.90 -2.13 15.63
N ARG A 5 7.67 -3.43 15.80
CA ARG A 5 6.85 -4.15 14.84
C ARG A 5 5.42 -3.65 14.85
N SER A 6 4.88 -3.38 16.03
CA SER A 6 3.53 -2.87 16.15
C SER A 6 3.39 -1.51 15.49
N GLN A 7 4.34 -0.63 15.75
CA GLN A 7 4.28 0.70 15.16
C GLN A 7 4.39 0.63 13.65
N LEU A 8 5.28 -0.22 13.16
CA LEU A 8 5.43 -0.40 11.72
C LEU A 8 4.15 -0.95 11.11
N TYR A 9 3.53 -1.90 11.78
CA TYR A 9 2.27 -2.46 11.32
C TYR A 9 1.21 -1.36 11.18
N TYR A 10 1.06 -0.52 12.20
CA TYR A 10 0.04 0.52 12.14
C TYR A 10 0.35 1.57 11.08
N THR A 11 1.63 1.86 10.87
CA THR A 11 2.01 2.77 9.80
C THR A 11 1.65 2.19 8.44
N CYS A 12 1.91 0.91 8.23
CA CYS A 12 1.55 0.26 6.97
C CYS A 12 0.04 0.23 6.77
N VAL A 13 -0.72 0.00 7.84
CA VAL A 13 -2.18 0.05 7.76
C VAL A 13 -2.65 1.45 7.37
N PHE A 14 -2.06 2.46 7.99
CA PHE A 14 -2.41 3.85 7.67
C PHE A 14 -2.15 4.14 6.20
N LEU A 15 -0.99 3.73 5.69
CA LEU A 15 -0.66 3.97 4.30
C LEU A 15 -1.59 3.21 3.37
N HIS A 16 -1.87 1.96 3.69
CA HIS A 16 -2.79 1.16 2.89
C HIS A 16 -4.17 1.82 2.83
N VAL A 17 -4.69 2.21 3.98
CA VAL A 17 -6.02 2.82 4.04
C VAL A 17 -6.03 4.15 3.30
N SER A 18 -4.95 4.91 3.40
CA SER A 18 -4.87 6.20 2.73
C SER A 18 -4.89 6.06 1.21
N PHE A 19 -4.09 5.14 0.68
CA PHE A 19 -4.09 4.92 -0.77
C PHE A 19 -5.40 4.27 -1.23
N GLN A 20 -5.99 3.42 -0.40
CA GLN A 20 -7.28 2.81 -0.73
C GLN A 20 -8.36 3.88 -0.81
N ALA A 21 -8.33 4.86 0.08
CA ALA A 21 -9.29 5.95 0.05
C ALA A 21 -9.14 6.78 -1.22
N ILE A 22 -7.90 7.01 -1.65
CA ILE A 22 -7.65 7.72 -2.90
C ILE A 22 -8.19 6.90 -4.07
N GLN A 23 -7.94 5.60 -4.08
CA GLN A 23 -8.41 4.73 -5.15
C GLN A 23 -9.94 4.74 -5.21
N ASN A 24 -10.59 4.67 -4.08
CA ASN A 24 -12.05 4.68 -4.03
C ASN A 24 -12.59 6.02 -4.53
N SER A 25 -11.92 7.10 -4.17
CA SER A 25 -12.31 8.43 -4.61
C SER A 25 -12.22 8.55 -6.14
N VAL A 26 -11.15 8.01 -6.72
CA VAL A 26 -11.00 8.02 -8.17
C VAL A 26 -12.09 7.17 -8.83
N ALA A 27 -12.35 6.00 -8.24
CA ALA A 27 -13.33 5.08 -8.83
C ALA A 27 -14.73 5.65 -8.84
N THR A 28 -15.06 6.46 -7.84
CA THR A 28 -16.41 7.02 -7.73
C THR A 28 -16.53 8.41 -8.30
N SER A 29 -15.44 8.93 -8.86
CA SER A 29 -15.46 10.27 -9.44
C SER A 29 -16.41 10.32 -10.62
N PRO A 30 -17.17 11.39 -10.78
CA PRO A 30 -18.05 11.49 -11.92
C PRO A 30 -17.34 11.86 -13.22
N GLN A 31 -16.03 12.04 -13.16
CA GLN A 31 -15.30 12.43 -14.35
C GLN A 31 -15.24 11.29 -15.35
N ARG A 32 -15.14 11.65 -16.62
CA ARG A 32 -15.02 10.65 -17.64
C ARG A 32 -13.66 10.00 -17.62
N ASP A 33 -13.58 8.81 -18.17
CA ASP A 33 -12.32 8.07 -18.20
C ASP A 33 -11.26 8.76 -19.02
N ASP A 34 -11.66 9.57 -19.99
CA ASP A 34 -10.70 10.24 -20.85
C ASP A 34 -10.22 11.57 -20.26
N THR A 35 -10.77 12.02 -19.13
CA THR A 35 -10.28 13.25 -18.52
C THR A 35 -9.12 12.92 -17.59
N PRO A 36 -8.18 13.86 -17.46
CA PRO A 36 -7.07 13.62 -16.54
C PRO A 36 -7.57 13.41 -15.13
N CYS A 37 -6.94 12.46 -14.45
CA CYS A 37 -7.30 12.17 -13.09
C CYS A 37 -6.80 13.27 -12.19
N TRP A 38 -7.67 13.79 -11.36
CA TRP A 38 -7.27 14.84 -10.46
C TRP A 38 -6.79 14.23 -9.15
N LEU A 39 -5.52 14.27 -8.93
CA LEU A 39 -4.94 13.82 -7.68
C LEU A 39 -4.19 14.98 -7.04
N ASP A 40 -4.27 15.04 -5.73
CA ASP A 40 -3.58 16.07 -4.99
C ASP A 40 -2.11 15.70 -4.92
N ALA A 41 -1.30 16.40 -5.69
CA ALA A 41 0.14 16.12 -5.72
C ALA A 41 0.78 16.34 -4.37
N HIS A 42 0.27 17.28 -3.59
CA HIS A 42 0.80 17.54 -2.26
C HIS A 42 0.54 16.34 -1.33
N MET A 43 -0.65 15.79 -1.39
CA MET A 43 -0.98 14.61 -0.60
C MET A 43 -0.13 13.41 -1.02
N LEU A 44 0.06 13.23 -2.32
CA LEU A 44 0.91 12.13 -2.80
C LEU A 44 2.35 12.30 -2.31
N ARG A 45 2.84 13.53 -2.30
CA ARG A 45 4.19 13.79 -1.83
C ARG A 45 4.31 13.49 -0.35
N MET A 46 3.30 13.84 0.42
CA MET A 46 3.29 13.51 1.84
C MET A 46 3.27 12.01 2.07
N LEU A 47 2.46 11.30 1.31
CA LEU A 47 2.39 9.85 1.44
C LEU A 47 3.68 9.19 1.00
N LEU A 48 4.32 9.72 -0.03
CA LEU A 48 5.61 9.20 -0.45
C LEU A 48 6.66 9.37 0.66
N SER A 49 6.67 10.51 1.32
CA SER A 49 7.58 10.74 2.44
C SER A 49 7.32 9.73 3.55
N GLU A 50 6.06 9.44 3.83
CA GLU A 50 5.73 8.46 4.85
C GLU A 50 6.15 7.06 4.44
N LEU A 51 6.01 6.71 3.16
CA LEU A 51 6.49 5.43 2.66
C LEU A 51 8.00 5.31 2.86
N GLN A 52 8.73 6.37 2.56
CA GLN A 52 10.19 6.36 2.69
C GLN A 52 10.61 6.24 4.14
N ARG A 53 9.91 6.93 5.04
CA ARG A 53 10.21 6.83 6.46
C ARG A 53 9.89 5.44 6.98
N CYS A 54 8.76 4.90 6.55
CA CYS A 54 8.35 3.56 6.94
C CYS A 54 9.38 2.52 6.49
N ARG A 55 9.90 2.71 5.29
CA ARG A 55 10.91 1.79 4.78
C ARG A 55 12.17 1.81 5.65
N GLN A 56 12.57 2.97 6.13
CA GLN A 56 13.73 3.03 7.01
C GLN A 56 13.46 2.28 8.31
N GLU A 57 12.26 2.40 8.83
CA GLU A 57 11.90 1.70 10.05
C GLU A 57 11.74 0.20 9.84
N ALA A 58 11.58 -0.21 8.60
CA ALA A 58 11.40 -1.61 8.27
C ALA A 58 12.70 -2.36 8.08
N ALA A 59 13.84 -1.73 8.38
CA ALA A 59 15.13 -2.34 8.13
C ALA A 59 15.25 -3.78 8.63
N PRO A 60 14.71 -4.14 9.80
CA PRO A 60 14.81 -5.52 10.26
C PRO A 60 13.89 -6.51 9.53
N PHE A 61 13.01 -6.03 8.68
CA PHE A 61 12.01 -6.90 8.06
C PHE A 61 12.17 -6.88 6.54
N LYS A 62 12.94 -7.82 6.02
CA LYS A 62 13.32 -7.77 4.60
C LYS A 62 12.14 -7.85 3.65
N GLY A 63 11.16 -8.66 3.97
CA GLY A 63 9.98 -8.77 3.10
C GLY A 63 9.18 -7.48 3.06
N VAL A 64 9.13 -6.80 4.20
CA VAL A 64 8.44 -5.51 4.28
C VAL A 64 9.20 -4.46 3.49
N ILE A 65 10.54 -4.48 3.55
CA ILE A 65 11.34 -3.54 2.77
C ILE A 65 11.07 -3.70 1.28
N GLN A 66 11.02 -4.92 0.80
CA GLN A 66 10.77 -5.17 -0.62
C GLN A 66 9.40 -4.65 -1.02
N ALA A 67 8.41 -4.88 -0.19
CA ALA A 67 7.06 -4.40 -0.48
C ALA A 67 7.02 -2.87 -0.48
N LEU A 68 7.69 -2.25 0.48
CA LEU A 68 7.72 -0.80 0.54
C LEU A 68 8.49 -0.19 -0.62
N ASP A 69 9.58 -0.83 -1.04
CA ASP A 69 10.32 -0.35 -2.20
C ASP A 69 9.45 -0.36 -3.45
N SER A 70 8.65 -1.40 -3.62
CA SER A 70 7.72 -1.48 -4.74
C SER A 70 6.68 -0.37 -4.66
N ALA A 71 6.12 -0.15 -3.48
CA ALA A 71 5.13 0.92 -3.30
C ALA A 71 5.73 2.29 -3.57
N ILE A 72 6.95 2.52 -3.10
CA ILE A 72 7.64 3.79 -3.32
C ILE A 72 7.87 4.02 -4.82
N TYR A 73 8.31 2.99 -5.52
CA TYR A 73 8.55 3.09 -6.93
C TYR A 73 7.29 3.48 -7.70
N HIS A 74 6.20 2.80 -7.43
CA HIS A 74 4.95 3.07 -8.13
C HIS A 74 4.34 4.42 -7.73
N CYS A 75 4.52 4.83 -6.47
CA CYS A 75 4.07 6.15 -6.05
C CYS A 75 4.85 7.23 -6.79
N GLY A 76 6.15 7.03 -6.97
CA GLY A 76 6.96 7.96 -7.74
C GLY A 76 6.52 8.05 -9.18
N LEU A 77 6.18 6.92 -9.79
CA LEU A 77 5.67 6.94 -11.16
C LEU A 77 4.34 7.69 -11.24
N LEU A 78 3.47 7.47 -10.27
CA LEU A 78 2.19 8.17 -10.25
C LEU A 78 2.40 9.67 -10.16
N MET A 79 3.29 10.09 -9.27
CA MET A 79 3.56 11.52 -9.10
C MET A 79 4.18 12.13 -10.34
N ALA A 80 5.03 11.39 -11.03
CA ALA A 80 5.68 11.91 -12.23
C ALA A 80 4.68 12.16 -13.34
N GLN A 81 3.58 11.44 -13.35
CA GLN A 81 2.57 11.61 -14.39
C GLN A 81 1.44 12.53 -13.96
N CYS A 82 1.38 12.86 -12.70
CA CYS A 82 0.30 13.67 -12.18
C CYS A 82 0.58 15.15 -12.40
N PRO A 83 -0.45 15.95 -12.78
CA PRO A 83 -1.79 15.50 -13.11
C PRO A 83 -2.01 15.26 -14.59
N ALA A 84 -1.13 15.70 -15.41
CA ALA A 84 -1.44 15.94 -16.81
C ALA A 84 -1.58 14.68 -17.64
N ALA A 85 -0.83 13.64 -17.35
CA ALA A 85 -0.80 12.47 -18.21
C ALA A 85 -1.64 11.32 -17.68
N LEU A 86 -2.39 11.52 -16.60
CA LEU A 86 -3.10 10.43 -15.98
C LEU A 86 -4.58 10.47 -16.34
N ASN A 87 -5.08 9.36 -16.83
CA ASN A 87 -6.52 9.18 -16.89
C ASN A 87 -6.93 8.26 -15.75
N ARG A 88 -8.24 8.07 -15.60
CA ARG A 88 -8.75 7.28 -14.49
C ARG A 88 -8.19 5.86 -14.47
N GLN A 89 -8.16 5.24 -15.63
CA GLN A 89 -7.71 3.85 -15.73
C GLN A 89 -6.25 3.71 -15.34
N LEU A 90 -5.40 4.61 -15.82
CA LEU A 90 -3.99 4.58 -15.51
C LEU A 90 -3.76 4.91 -14.04
N CYS A 91 -4.52 5.85 -13.51
CA CYS A 91 -4.45 6.19 -12.11
C CYS A 91 -4.80 5.00 -11.24
N GLN A 92 -5.87 4.29 -11.58
CA GLN A 92 -6.27 3.10 -10.84
C GLN A 92 -5.20 2.03 -10.90
N HIS A 93 -4.58 1.87 -12.05
CA HIS A 93 -3.51 0.89 -12.21
C HIS A 93 -2.34 1.19 -11.28
N HIS A 94 -1.90 2.44 -11.24
CA HIS A 94 -0.80 2.82 -10.38
C HIS A 94 -1.15 2.71 -8.91
N LEU A 95 -2.37 3.10 -8.56
CA LEU A 95 -2.81 3.00 -7.17
C LEU A 95 -2.87 1.54 -6.72
N GLU A 96 -3.35 0.68 -7.58
CA GLU A 96 -3.37 -0.75 -7.25
C GLU A 96 -1.96 -1.28 -7.06
N ALA A 97 -1.02 -0.84 -7.88
CA ALA A 97 0.36 -1.26 -7.78
C ALA A 97 1.05 -0.76 -6.50
N ILE A 98 0.50 0.30 -5.88
CA ILE A 98 0.98 0.76 -4.59
C ILE A 98 0.29 0.00 -3.47
N ILE A 99 -1.02 -0.21 -3.59
CA ILE A 99 -1.82 -0.82 -2.55
C ILE A 99 -1.47 -2.29 -2.34
N SER A 100 -1.24 -3.01 -3.42
CA SER A 100 -0.97 -4.44 -3.34
C SER A 100 0.25 -4.75 -2.46
N PRO A 101 1.40 -4.11 -2.67
CA PRO A 101 2.54 -4.36 -1.78
C PRO A 101 2.28 -3.91 -0.35
N LEU A 102 1.48 -2.87 -0.15
CA LEU A 102 1.16 -2.45 1.21
C LEU A 102 0.32 -3.49 1.93
N LYS A 103 -0.59 -4.14 1.21
CA LYS A 103 -1.34 -5.26 1.78
C LYS A 103 -0.40 -6.39 2.18
N GLU A 104 0.57 -6.68 1.34
CA GLU A 104 1.54 -7.72 1.63
C GLU A 104 2.36 -7.38 2.88
N ALA A 105 2.80 -6.13 2.98
CA ALA A 105 3.56 -5.71 4.14
C ALA A 105 2.74 -5.80 5.42
N THR A 106 1.50 -5.38 5.34
CA THR A 106 0.60 -5.44 6.49
C THR A 106 0.37 -6.89 6.90
N ALA A 107 0.16 -7.76 5.94
CA ALA A 107 -0.06 -9.18 6.22
C ALA A 107 1.16 -9.79 6.87
N GLU A 108 2.34 -9.46 6.38
CA GLU A 108 3.55 -10.01 6.94
C GLU A 108 3.75 -9.54 8.38
N LEU A 109 3.48 -8.30 8.66
CA LEU A 109 3.65 -7.76 10.00
C LEU A 109 2.56 -8.22 10.97
N SER A 110 1.36 -8.43 10.47
CA SER A 110 0.28 -8.89 11.34
C SER A 110 0.31 -10.38 11.52
N GLY A 111 0.96 -11.08 10.61
CA GLY A 111 1.01 -12.50 10.69
C GLY A 111 1.75 -12.95 11.88
N PRO A 112 1.51 -14.14 12.28
CA PRO A 112 2.28 -14.72 13.34
C PRO A 112 3.57 -15.20 12.80
N SER A 113 4.28 -14.31 12.25
CA SER A 113 5.53 -14.69 11.67
C SER A 113 6.40 -15.30 12.68
N ASN A 114 6.13 -15.02 13.88
CA ASN A 114 6.82 -15.66 14.92
C ASN A 114 6.21 -17.00 15.22
N ARG A 115 5.15 -17.37 14.57
CA ARG A 115 4.62 -18.63 14.80
C ARG A 115 5.32 -19.58 14.01
N PRO A 116 5.77 -20.53 14.64
CA PRO A 116 6.54 -21.52 13.98
C PRO A 116 5.66 -22.32 13.13
N SER A 117 4.68 -22.23 12.96
CA SER A 117 4.01 -23.20 12.30
C SER A 117 3.85 -22.91 10.95
N ASP A 118 4.68 -23.38 10.26
CA ASP A 118 4.46 -23.43 8.89
C ASP A 118 3.26 -24.21 8.54
N ALA A 119 2.85 -25.08 9.41
CA ALA A 119 1.58 -25.71 9.22
C ALA A 119 0.49 -24.68 9.13
N TYR A 120 0.75 -23.55 9.68
CA TYR A 120 -0.21 -22.53 9.61
C TYR A 120 -0.12 -21.71 8.38
N SER A 121 0.87 -21.86 7.61
CA SER A 121 0.99 -21.01 6.45
C SER A 121 -0.22 -21.12 5.56
N LEU A 122 -0.78 -22.35 5.41
CA LEU A 122 -1.99 -22.49 4.65
C LEU A 122 -3.17 -21.87 5.36
N SER A 123 -3.28 -22.16 6.62
CA SER A 123 -4.36 -21.60 7.40
C SER A 123 -4.30 -20.09 7.45
N ALA A 124 -3.12 -19.56 7.59
CA ALA A 124 -2.95 -18.13 7.60
C ALA A 124 -3.36 -17.52 6.28
N GLY A 125 -2.98 -18.17 5.21
CA GLY A 125 -3.36 -17.71 3.89
C GLY A 125 -4.87 -17.71 3.69
N GLN A 126 -5.52 -18.75 4.17
CA GLN A 126 -6.96 -18.82 4.07
C GLN A 126 -7.64 -17.76 4.89
N ARG A 127 -7.17 -17.54 6.10
CA ARG A 127 -7.73 -16.50 6.94
C ARG A 127 -7.54 -15.12 6.33
N LEU A 128 -6.40 -14.91 5.74
CA LEU A 128 -6.15 -13.64 5.09
C LEU A 128 -7.09 -13.43 3.93
N ARG A 129 -7.27 -14.43 3.11
CA ARG A 129 -8.19 -14.31 1.99
C ARG A 129 -9.62 -14.09 2.47
N SER A 130 -10.02 -14.79 3.52
CA SER A 130 -11.32 -14.59 4.08
C SER A 130 -11.49 -13.17 4.61
N TRP A 131 -10.47 -12.67 5.25
CA TRP A 131 -10.48 -11.31 5.75
C TRP A 131 -10.57 -10.29 4.63
N LEU A 132 -9.84 -10.51 3.58
CA LEU A 132 -9.85 -9.59 2.45
C LEU A 132 -11.17 -9.59 1.69
N LYS A 133 -11.92 -10.66 1.79
CA LYS A 133 -13.19 -10.71 1.12
C LYS A 133 -14.30 -10.00 1.85
N ARG A 134 -14.08 -9.57 3.03
CA ARG A 134 -15.13 -8.91 3.80
C ARG A 134 -15.40 -7.48 3.36
#